data_b0dde7e948cdcd802415342f2334ca27
#
_entry.id   b0dde7e948cdcd802415342f2334ca27
#
_cell.length_a   1.000
_cell.length_b   1.000
_cell.length_c   1.000
_cell.angle_alpha   90.00
_cell.angle_beta   90.00
_cell.angle_gamma   90.00
#
_symmetry.space_group_name_H-M   'P 1'
#
loop_
_entity.id
_entity.type
_entity.pdbx_description
1 polymer ?
#
loop_
_entity_poly.entity_id
_entity_poly.type
_entity_poly.pdbx_seq_one_letter_code
_entity_poly.pdbx_strand_id
1 'polypeptide(L)'
;MSNTTFDSLTHKMERAAAGKLIDVALSQVHKDRQKAMVQMVDFAKQFYGDSFSEETYDHARLVLDNPDSKWSKLINCVLDQTNPNVARTTALNLGYEAFFRGTKTIRENRVKYQCNIPWLILFDPTSACNMHCVGCWAGEYGHKNNLSFADMDKIITQGKELGVYLYMLTGGEPLVRKADILKLAEKHNDVQFAIYTNSTLIDEPFCKEVVRLGNIAFMLSIEGTPSTNDARRGDGHYDAVMHAMDLLKEYGILFGTSICYTSANLEAVTSDHFMRMLCEKGAHFGFYFHYMPVGNDAAPELMPSPAQRKYMIDRIRYLRSEKSDIPFYPMDFQNDGEFVGGCIAGGRNYFHINSAGDAEPCVFIHYSNANIHDSSILEILHSPLFMAYHNGQPFNKNHLRPCPMLENPELLRQMVHETGAHNTDMQSPETVDHLCDKCKAYAESWQPMADEIWSHTEIKESRYENYKDWKPAV
;
A
#
# COMPACT_ATOMS: atom_id res chain seq x y z
N MET A 1 22.90 -2.88 25.78
CA MET A 1 22.79 -2.61 24.32
C MET A 1 22.30 -3.90 23.69
N SER A 2 21.02 -4.00 23.34
CA SER A 2 20.49 -5.19 22.67
C SER A 2 21.05 -5.17 21.25
N ASN A 3 21.82 -6.19 20.88
CA ASN A 3 22.14 -6.48 19.49
C ASN A 3 20.81 -6.80 18.79
N THR A 4 20.22 -5.79 18.19
CA THR A 4 19.02 -5.98 17.39
C THR A 4 19.36 -6.87 16.20
N THR A 5 18.60 -7.92 15.98
CA THR A 5 18.89 -8.95 14.97
C THR A 5 18.99 -8.41 13.54
N PHE A 6 18.37 -7.24 13.27
CA PHE A 6 18.38 -6.61 11.95
C PHE A 6 19.73 -5.94 11.57
N ASP A 7 20.58 -5.60 12.53
CA ASP A 7 21.92 -5.02 12.27
C ASP A 7 23.06 -5.98 12.63
N SER A 8 22.76 -7.27 12.75
CA SER A 8 23.75 -8.29 13.06
C SER A 8 24.74 -8.50 11.90
N LEU A 9 25.96 -8.96 12.21
CA LEU A 9 26.94 -9.32 11.19
C LEU A 9 26.39 -10.39 10.24
N THR A 10 25.63 -11.35 10.77
CA THR A 10 24.96 -12.41 9.99
C THR A 10 24.02 -11.81 8.96
N HIS A 11 23.13 -10.89 9.37
CA HIS A 11 22.21 -10.22 8.45
C HIS A 11 22.96 -9.45 7.35
N LYS A 12 24.02 -8.71 7.69
CA LYS A 12 24.84 -8.00 6.70
C LYS A 12 25.47 -8.96 5.68
N MET A 13 25.93 -10.12 6.12
CA MET A 13 26.50 -11.16 5.26
C MET A 13 25.45 -11.79 4.34
N GLU A 14 24.27 -12.13 4.89
CA GLU A 14 23.14 -12.67 4.11
C GLU A 14 22.65 -11.68 3.06
N ARG A 15 22.46 -10.40 3.44
CA ARG A 15 22.08 -9.33 2.53
C ARG A 15 23.12 -9.14 1.40
N ALA A 16 24.42 -9.19 1.73
CA ALA A 16 25.48 -9.09 0.73
C ALA A 16 25.48 -10.29 -0.24
N ALA A 17 25.19 -11.50 0.27
CA ALA A 17 25.05 -12.69 -0.56
C ALA A 17 23.82 -12.60 -1.49
N ALA A 18 22.67 -12.18 -0.95
CA ALA A 18 21.46 -11.93 -1.74
C ALA A 18 21.70 -10.89 -2.83
N GLY A 19 22.41 -9.79 -2.52
CA GLY A 19 22.80 -8.77 -3.49
C GLY A 19 23.61 -9.34 -4.66
N LYS A 20 24.59 -10.20 -4.39
CA LYS A 20 25.37 -10.87 -5.46
C LYS A 20 24.51 -11.78 -6.33
N LEU A 21 23.56 -12.50 -5.74
CA LEU A 21 22.63 -13.35 -6.50
C LEU A 21 21.70 -12.51 -7.39
N ILE A 22 21.21 -11.38 -6.87
CA ILE A 22 20.44 -10.42 -7.67
C ILE A 22 21.28 -9.86 -8.82
N ASP A 23 22.53 -9.51 -8.58
CA ASP A 23 23.45 -9.00 -9.64
C ASP A 23 23.64 -10.06 -10.75
N VAL A 24 23.81 -11.33 -10.38
CA VAL A 24 23.89 -12.44 -11.34
C VAL A 24 22.56 -12.61 -12.09
N ALA A 25 21.44 -12.60 -11.40
CA ALA A 25 20.12 -12.73 -12.02
C ALA A 25 19.85 -11.59 -13.01
N LEU A 26 20.07 -10.34 -12.61
CA LEU A 26 19.93 -9.18 -13.51
C LEU A 26 20.86 -9.25 -14.71
N SER A 27 22.09 -9.74 -14.55
CA SER A 27 23.00 -9.96 -15.69
C SER A 27 22.54 -11.05 -16.65
N GLN A 28 21.87 -12.07 -16.14
CA GLN A 28 21.30 -13.16 -16.94
C GLN A 28 20.03 -12.70 -17.70
N VAL A 29 19.22 -11.83 -17.11
CA VAL A 29 18.04 -11.21 -17.73
C VAL A 29 18.39 -10.54 -19.08
N HIS A 30 19.59 -10.00 -19.24
CA HIS A 30 20.05 -9.42 -20.50
C HIS A 30 20.46 -10.46 -21.56
N LYS A 31 20.69 -11.73 -21.18
CA LYS A 31 21.15 -12.79 -22.09
C LYS A 31 20.01 -13.73 -22.50
N ASP A 32 19.24 -14.20 -21.54
CA ASP A 32 18.10 -15.11 -21.73
C ASP A 32 17.07 -14.77 -20.63
N ARG A 33 16.28 -13.76 -20.89
CA ARG A 33 15.36 -13.14 -19.93
C ARG A 33 14.34 -14.15 -19.40
N GLN A 34 13.74 -14.92 -20.28
CA GLN A 34 12.70 -15.85 -19.91
C GLN A 34 13.22 -16.93 -18.96
N LYS A 35 14.33 -17.55 -19.33
CA LYS A 35 15.01 -18.54 -18.49
C LYS A 35 15.44 -17.94 -17.16
N ALA A 36 15.94 -16.70 -17.14
CA ALA A 36 16.33 -16.02 -15.90
C ALA A 36 15.14 -15.79 -14.97
N MET A 37 14.00 -15.35 -15.50
CA MET A 37 12.78 -15.12 -14.70
C MET A 37 12.26 -16.44 -14.08
N VAL A 38 12.20 -17.52 -14.85
CA VAL A 38 11.82 -18.84 -14.34
C VAL A 38 12.78 -19.33 -13.26
N GLN A 39 14.10 -19.17 -13.49
CA GLN A 39 15.11 -19.53 -12.49
C GLN A 39 14.99 -18.72 -11.21
N MET A 40 14.59 -17.44 -11.28
CA MET A 40 14.32 -16.63 -10.09
C MET A 40 13.14 -17.18 -9.28
N VAL A 41 12.08 -17.63 -9.92
CA VAL A 41 10.94 -18.28 -9.23
C VAL A 41 11.37 -19.60 -8.60
N ASP A 42 12.10 -20.44 -9.34
CA ASP A 42 12.61 -21.74 -8.83
C ASP A 42 13.54 -21.53 -7.62
N PHE A 43 14.41 -20.52 -7.69
CA PHE A 43 15.26 -20.12 -6.57
C PHE A 43 14.42 -19.64 -5.36
N ALA A 44 13.44 -18.76 -5.61
CA ALA A 44 12.55 -18.29 -4.55
C ALA A 44 11.80 -19.46 -3.88
N LYS A 45 11.27 -20.41 -4.66
CA LYS A 45 10.62 -21.62 -4.14
C LYS A 45 11.59 -22.48 -3.31
N GLN A 46 12.82 -22.66 -3.76
CA GLN A 46 13.81 -23.50 -3.07
C GLN A 46 14.25 -22.90 -1.73
N PHE A 47 14.50 -21.61 -1.66
CA PHE A 47 15.09 -20.97 -0.48
C PHE A 47 14.05 -20.31 0.44
N TYR A 48 12.85 -20.02 -0.07
CA TYR A 48 11.80 -19.26 0.62
C TYR A 48 10.42 -19.92 0.45
N GLY A 49 10.38 -21.25 0.24
CA GLY A 49 9.16 -22.02 0.00
C GLY A 49 8.05 -21.78 1.02
N ASP A 50 8.42 -21.47 2.27
CA ASP A 50 7.48 -21.21 3.36
C ASP A 50 6.79 -19.83 3.26
N SER A 51 7.25 -18.94 2.38
CA SER A 51 6.72 -17.57 2.26
C SER A 51 5.39 -17.52 1.51
N PHE A 52 5.20 -18.40 0.53
CA PHE A 52 4.00 -18.50 -0.28
C PHE A 52 3.59 -19.98 -0.47
N SER A 53 2.34 -20.20 -0.88
CA SER A 53 1.90 -21.56 -1.21
C SER A 53 2.64 -22.11 -2.42
N GLU A 54 2.79 -23.44 -2.50
CA GLU A 54 3.40 -24.13 -3.64
C GLU A 54 2.72 -23.75 -4.96
N GLU A 55 1.39 -23.71 -4.95
CA GLU A 55 0.57 -23.29 -6.10
C GLU A 55 0.90 -21.88 -6.58
N THR A 56 1.27 -20.95 -5.68
CA THR A 56 1.67 -19.58 -6.05
C THR A 56 2.96 -19.58 -6.86
N TYR A 57 3.96 -20.37 -6.44
CA TYR A 57 5.22 -20.50 -7.17
C TYR A 57 5.01 -21.17 -8.53
N ASP A 58 4.23 -22.24 -8.58
CA ASP A 58 3.96 -22.99 -9.80
C ASP A 58 3.17 -22.13 -10.81
N HIS A 59 2.20 -21.35 -10.35
CA HIS A 59 1.47 -20.41 -11.19
C HIS A 59 2.39 -19.28 -11.71
N ALA A 60 3.20 -18.68 -10.86
CA ALA A 60 4.18 -17.67 -11.27
C ALA A 60 5.15 -18.21 -12.31
N ARG A 61 5.65 -19.43 -12.12
CA ARG A 61 6.50 -20.10 -13.09
C ARG A 61 5.81 -20.32 -14.44
N LEU A 62 4.58 -20.87 -14.44
CA LEU A 62 3.79 -21.10 -15.65
C LEU A 62 3.58 -19.81 -16.45
N VAL A 63 3.21 -18.73 -15.75
CA VAL A 63 2.97 -17.42 -16.35
C VAL A 63 4.24 -16.83 -16.95
N LEU A 64 5.37 -16.94 -16.24
CA LEU A 64 6.65 -16.38 -16.68
C LEU A 64 7.35 -17.25 -17.71
N ASP A 65 7.01 -18.53 -17.84
CA ASP A 65 7.50 -19.41 -18.91
C ASP A 65 6.82 -19.15 -20.26
N ASN A 66 5.71 -18.39 -20.28
CA ASN A 66 5.03 -17.95 -21.49
C ASN A 66 5.41 -16.50 -21.86
N PRO A 67 6.22 -16.26 -22.93
CA PRO A 67 6.64 -14.92 -23.34
C PRO A 67 5.48 -14.05 -23.84
N ASP A 68 4.39 -14.67 -24.29
CA ASP A 68 3.22 -13.99 -24.81
C ASP A 68 2.23 -13.58 -23.70
N SER A 69 2.41 -14.10 -22.49
CA SER A 69 1.63 -13.71 -21.32
C SER A 69 1.75 -12.19 -21.12
N LYS A 70 0.63 -11.53 -20.83
CA LYS A 70 0.65 -10.09 -20.49
C LYS A 70 1.52 -9.79 -19.25
N TRP A 71 1.62 -10.76 -18.32
CA TRP A 71 2.46 -10.60 -17.12
C TRP A 71 3.94 -10.68 -17.45
N SER A 72 4.34 -11.57 -18.36
CA SER A 72 5.70 -11.58 -18.89
C SER A 72 6.01 -10.28 -19.61
N LYS A 73 5.08 -9.76 -20.42
CA LYS A 73 5.21 -8.45 -21.07
C LYS A 73 5.32 -7.32 -20.06
N LEU A 74 4.49 -7.32 -19.00
CA LEU A 74 4.56 -6.34 -17.91
C LEU A 74 5.94 -6.33 -17.24
N ILE A 75 6.41 -7.50 -16.81
CA ILE A 75 7.71 -7.63 -16.15
C ILE A 75 8.85 -7.22 -17.11
N ASN A 76 8.74 -7.59 -18.38
CA ASN A 76 9.70 -7.16 -19.39
C ASN A 76 9.74 -5.64 -19.54
N CYS A 77 8.58 -4.96 -19.59
CA CYS A 77 8.49 -3.51 -19.62
C CYS A 77 9.16 -2.88 -18.38
N VAL A 78 8.85 -3.41 -17.19
CA VAL A 78 9.46 -2.92 -15.94
C VAL A 78 10.98 -3.06 -15.98
N LEU A 79 11.50 -4.21 -16.40
CA LEU A 79 12.94 -4.46 -16.47
C LEU A 79 13.64 -3.59 -17.53
N ASP A 80 12.99 -3.31 -18.67
CA ASP A 80 13.55 -2.50 -19.75
C ASP A 80 13.55 -1.00 -19.42
N GLN A 81 12.57 -0.54 -18.68
CA GLN A 81 12.38 0.88 -18.37
C GLN A 81 13.02 1.32 -17.05
N THR A 82 13.36 0.37 -16.17
CA THR A 82 13.89 0.72 -14.85
C THR A 82 15.40 0.88 -14.88
N ASN A 83 15.88 1.97 -14.26
CA ASN A 83 17.30 2.20 -14.06
C ASN A 83 17.95 1.01 -13.31
N PRO A 84 19.12 0.52 -13.72
CA PRO A 84 19.77 -0.64 -13.09
C PRO A 84 19.96 -0.53 -11.58
N ASN A 85 20.31 0.65 -11.06
CA ASN A 85 20.45 0.86 -9.61
C ASN A 85 19.09 0.76 -8.90
N VAL A 86 18.03 1.35 -9.48
CA VAL A 86 16.67 1.27 -8.94
C VAL A 86 16.17 -0.17 -8.96
N ALA A 87 16.33 -0.89 -10.07
CA ALA A 87 15.92 -2.30 -10.20
C ALA A 87 16.64 -3.19 -9.17
N ARG A 88 17.96 -3.04 -9.05
CA ARG A 88 18.78 -3.79 -8.10
C ARG A 88 18.39 -3.51 -6.66
N THR A 89 18.25 -2.24 -6.29
CA THR A 89 17.94 -1.83 -4.92
C THR A 89 16.53 -2.25 -4.55
N THR A 90 15.55 -2.09 -5.44
CA THR A 90 14.18 -2.57 -5.21
C THR A 90 14.13 -4.09 -5.05
N ALA A 91 14.83 -4.85 -5.89
CA ALA A 91 14.89 -6.31 -5.75
C ALA A 91 15.50 -6.74 -4.41
N LEU A 92 16.51 -6.01 -3.92
CA LEU A 92 17.14 -6.31 -2.64
C LEU A 92 16.27 -5.88 -1.44
N ASN A 93 15.71 -4.67 -1.47
CA ASN A 93 14.96 -4.13 -0.33
C ASN A 93 13.52 -4.66 -0.28
N LEU A 94 12.79 -4.59 -1.38
CA LEU A 94 11.42 -5.10 -1.42
C LEU A 94 11.40 -6.63 -1.56
N GLY A 95 12.19 -7.18 -2.48
CA GLY A 95 12.22 -8.63 -2.73
C GLY A 95 12.83 -9.39 -1.54
N TYR A 96 14.12 -9.18 -1.26
CA TYR A 96 14.80 -9.95 -0.22
C TYR A 96 14.41 -9.50 1.20
N GLU A 97 14.54 -8.19 1.54
CA GLU A 97 14.29 -7.76 2.92
C GLU A 97 12.81 -7.80 3.30
N ALA A 98 11.91 -7.20 2.53
CA ALA A 98 10.51 -7.11 2.91
C ALA A 98 9.75 -8.42 2.69
N PHE A 99 9.77 -8.98 1.46
CA PHE A 99 8.95 -10.16 1.12
C PHE A 99 9.45 -11.45 1.78
N PHE A 100 10.76 -11.69 1.80
CA PHE A 100 11.24 -12.95 2.36
C PHE A 100 11.65 -12.82 3.83
N ARG A 101 12.74 -12.14 4.11
CA ARG A 101 13.29 -12.06 5.45
C ARG A 101 12.34 -11.37 6.44
N GLY A 102 11.81 -10.22 6.07
CA GLY A 102 10.88 -9.44 6.89
C GLY A 102 9.60 -10.22 7.20
N THR A 103 8.99 -10.86 6.20
CA THR A 103 7.79 -11.68 6.40
C THR A 103 8.02 -12.81 7.42
N LYS A 104 9.18 -13.48 7.38
CA LYS A 104 9.53 -14.50 8.37
C LYS A 104 9.62 -13.88 9.78
N THR A 105 10.36 -12.80 9.94
CA THR A 105 10.51 -12.08 11.21
C THR A 105 9.16 -11.58 11.75
N ILE A 106 8.29 -11.04 10.89
CA ILE A 106 6.93 -10.60 11.24
C ILE A 106 6.12 -11.76 11.81
N ARG A 107 6.14 -12.92 11.16
CA ARG A 107 5.42 -14.11 11.62
C ARG A 107 5.89 -14.58 12.98
N GLU A 108 7.21 -14.65 13.19
CA GLU A 108 7.82 -14.99 14.49
C GLU A 108 7.42 -13.98 15.58
N ASN A 109 7.47 -12.69 15.27
CA ASN A 109 7.13 -11.63 16.21
C ASN A 109 5.63 -11.58 16.56
N ARG A 110 4.71 -11.92 15.63
CA ARG A 110 3.28 -12.08 15.93
C ARG A 110 3.04 -13.13 17.00
N VAL A 111 3.70 -14.27 16.90
CA VAL A 111 3.62 -15.34 17.90
C VAL A 111 4.26 -14.89 19.23
N LYS A 112 5.41 -14.24 19.17
CA LYS A 112 6.15 -13.80 20.36
C LYS A 112 5.41 -12.72 21.14
N TYR A 113 4.86 -11.75 20.47
CA TYR A 113 4.26 -10.56 21.07
C TYR A 113 2.74 -10.62 21.20
N GLN A 114 2.08 -11.63 20.61
CA GLN A 114 0.63 -11.84 20.67
C GLN A 114 -0.19 -10.63 20.21
N CYS A 115 0.28 -9.94 19.19
CA CYS A 115 -0.38 -8.81 18.55
C CYS A 115 -0.16 -8.84 17.03
N ASN A 116 -0.87 -7.98 16.33
CA ASN A 116 -0.59 -7.72 14.92
C ASN A 116 0.82 -7.12 14.77
N ILE A 117 1.59 -7.60 13.79
CA ILE A 117 2.83 -6.95 13.34
C ILE A 117 2.67 -6.67 11.85
N PRO A 118 2.77 -5.41 11.42
CA PRO A 118 2.47 -5.03 10.04
C PRO A 118 3.58 -5.44 9.07
N TRP A 119 3.22 -5.55 7.79
CA TRP A 119 4.18 -5.73 6.70
C TRP A 119 4.72 -4.40 6.18
N LEU A 120 3.92 -3.33 6.31
CA LEU A 120 4.32 -1.96 6.00
C LEU A 120 3.79 -0.98 7.06
N ILE A 121 4.47 0.14 7.22
CA ILE A 121 4.00 1.28 8.00
C ILE A 121 3.79 2.45 7.05
N LEU A 122 2.60 3.06 7.12
CA LEU A 122 2.24 4.28 6.42
C LEU A 122 2.41 5.44 7.40
N PHE A 123 3.07 6.52 7.01
CA PHE A 123 3.16 7.71 7.87
C PHE A 123 3.20 9.02 7.07
N ASP A 124 2.80 10.10 7.73
CA ASP A 124 2.71 11.45 7.17
C ASP A 124 3.90 12.30 7.61
N PRO A 125 4.89 12.54 6.75
CA PRO A 125 5.98 13.48 7.08
C PRO A 125 5.49 14.87 7.44
N THR A 126 4.35 15.27 6.87
CA THR A 126 3.74 16.59 7.02
C THR A 126 2.25 16.57 6.70
N SER A 127 1.46 17.42 7.35
CA SER A 127 0.10 17.73 6.90
C SER A 127 0.04 18.89 5.89
N ALA A 128 1.15 19.61 5.65
CA ALA A 128 1.19 20.68 4.67
C ALA A 128 1.00 20.13 3.24
N CYS A 129 0.12 20.77 2.49
CA CYS A 129 -0.14 20.44 1.09
C CYS A 129 -0.20 21.75 0.28
N ASN A 130 0.25 21.67 -0.97
CA ASN A 130 0.14 22.76 -1.93
C ASN A 130 -1.12 22.69 -2.79
N MET A 131 -2.06 21.79 -2.44
CA MET A 131 -3.33 21.58 -3.12
C MET A 131 -4.51 21.49 -2.16
N HIS A 132 -5.74 21.66 -2.68
CA HIS A 132 -7.01 21.57 -1.94
C HIS A 132 -8.01 20.71 -2.72
N CYS A 133 -7.79 19.40 -2.72
CA CYS A 133 -8.60 18.46 -3.49
C CYS A 133 -9.99 18.26 -2.85
N VAL A 134 -11.03 18.17 -3.67
CA VAL A 134 -12.40 17.90 -3.22
C VAL A 134 -12.47 16.54 -2.51
N GLY A 135 -12.99 16.50 -1.29
CA GLY A 135 -13.12 15.29 -0.48
C GLY A 135 -11.77 14.64 -0.14
N CYS A 136 -10.76 15.44 0.15
CA CYS A 136 -9.47 14.95 0.61
C CYS A 136 -9.56 14.49 2.07
N TRP A 137 -9.33 13.20 2.33
CA TRP A 137 -9.35 12.63 3.68
C TRP A 137 -8.30 13.28 4.62
N ALA A 138 -7.15 13.70 4.08
CA ALA A 138 -6.09 14.32 4.85
C ALA A 138 -6.36 15.82 5.15
N GLY A 139 -7.40 16.41 4.59
CA GLY A 139 -7.77 17.81 4.84
C GLY A 139 -8.07 18.09 6.31
N GLU A 140 -8.62 17.11 7.01
CA GLU A 140 -9.01 17.20 8.41
C GLU A 140 -7.83 17.35 9.38
N TYR A 141 -6.61 16.98 9.00
CA TYR A 141 -5.41 17.20 9.82
C TYR A 141 -4.89 18.66 9.79
N GLY A 142 -5.46 19.52 8.96
CA GLY A 142 -4.94 20.87 8.74
C GLY A 142 -3.61 20.87 7.99
N HIS A 143 -2.86 21.99 8.05
CA HIS A 143 -1.66 22.17 7.23
C HIS A 143 -0.41 22.57 8.03
N LYS A 144 -0.37 22.30 9.34
CA LYS A 144 0.65 22.86 10.24
C LYS A 144 1.54 21.81 10.91
N ASN A 145 1.17 20.56 10.89
CA ASN A 145 1.88 19.51 11.63
C ASN A 145 2.95 18.85 10.80
N ASN A 146 4.03 18.47 11.47
CA ASN A 146 5.15 17.78 10.86
C ASN A 146 5.72 16.76 11.86
N LEU A 147 5.96 15.54 11.42
CA LEU A 147 6.87 14.66 12.14
C LEU A 147 8.29 15.20 12.05
N SER A 148 9.02 15.17 13.17
CA SER A 148 10.44 15.48 13.15
C SER A 148 11.22 14.40 12.36
N PHE A 149 12.44 14.73 11.92
CA PHE A 149 13.32 13.72 11.33
C PHE A 149 13.60 12.58 12.32
N ALA A 150 13.70 12.89 13.60
CA ALA A 150 13.94 11.90 14.66
C ALA A 150 12.75 10.95 14.85
N ASP A 151 11.51 11.44 14.72
CA ASP A 151 10.32 10.58 14.77
C ASP A 151 10.24 9.66 13.58
N MET A 152 10.47 10.16 12.37
CA MET A 152 10.51 9.33 11.15
C MET A 152 11.61 8.27 11.23
N ASP A 153 12.79 8.64 11.73
CA ASP A 153 13.91 7.73 11.99
C ASP A 153 13.57 6.65 13.04
N LYS A 154 12.88 7.03 14.11
CA LYS A 154 12.39 6.13 15.16
C LYS A 154 11.39 5.12 14.58
N ILE A 155 10.42 5.57 13.78
CA ILE A 155 9.43 4.71 13.12
C ILE A 155 10.14 3.62 12.31
N ILE A 156 11.12 4.00 11.47
CA ILE A 156 11.81 3.05 10.59
C ILE A 156 12.72 2.13 11.40
N THR A 157 13.47 2.65 12.35
CA THR A 157 14.39 1.86 13.17
C THR A 157 13.64 0.78 13.95
N GLN A 158 12.56 1.17 14.64
CA GLN A 158 11.75 0.22 15.41
C GLN A 158 10.93 -0.73 14.52
N GLY A 159 10.47 -0.26 13.36
CA GLY A 159 9.81 -1.11 12.38
C GLY A 159 10.74 -2.23 11.88
N LYS A 160 12.00 -1.94 11.59
CA LYS A 160 13.01 -2.96 11.19
C LYS A 160 13.23 -4.00 12.28
N GLU A 161 13.20 -3.63 13.55
CA GLU A 161 13.28 -4.57 14.67
C GLU A 161 12.12 -5.59 14.66
N LEU A 162 10.96 -5.18 14.13
CA LEU A 162 9.80 -6.04 13.99
C LEU A 162 9.74 -6.80 12.65
N GLY A 163 10.63 -6.50 11.71
CA GLY A 163 10.69 -7.11 10.38
C GLY A 163 10.08 -6.27 9.26
N VAL A 164 9.74 -5.00 9.52
CA VAL A 164 9.14 -4.10 8.52
C VAL A 164 10.23 -3.44 7.70
N TYR A 165 10.19 -3.65 6.38
CA TYR A 165 11.15 -3.09 5.41
C TYR A 165 10.49 -2.33 4.26
N LEU A 166 9.16 -2.14 4.31
CA LEU A 166 8.42 -1.25 3.40
C LEU A 166 7.77 -0.13 4.20
N TYR A 167 8.02 1.11 3.77
CA TYR A 167 7.43 2.31 4.35
C TYR A 167 6.73 3.10 3.27
N MET A 168 5.47 3.45 3.51
CA MET A 168 4.71 4.31 2.62
C MET A 168 4.59 5.71 3.23
N LEU A 169 4.76 6.73 2.41
CA LEU A 169 4.67 8.13 2.82
C LEU A 169 3.44 8.74 2.15
N THR A 170 2.62 9.42 2.98
CA THR A 170 1.45 10.18 2.52
C THR A 170 1.31 11.45 3.36
N GLY A 171 0.11 11.90 3.68
CA GLY A 171 -0.16 13.09 4.49
C GLY A 171 -0.80 14.20 3.67
N GLY A 172 -0.30 15.43 3.81
CA GLY A 172 -0.58 16.51 2.89
C GLY A 172 0.09 16.21 1.54
N GLU A 173 1.21 16.86 1.26
CA GLU A 173 2.09 16.47 0.15
C GLU A 173 3.48 16.12 0.71
N PRO A 174 3.88 14.85 0.71
CA PRO A 174 5.17 14.42 1.28
C PRO A 174 6.36 15.14 0.66
N LEU A 175 6.32 15.47 -0.63
CA LEU A 175 7.41 16.09 -1.34
C LEU A 175 7.65 17.57 -0.96
N VAL A 176 6.81 18.16 -0.11
CA VAL A 176 7.15 19.41 0.60
C VAL A 176 8.38 19.20 1.49
N ARG A 177 8.61 17.96 1.94
CA ARG A 177 9.74 17.54 2.78
C ARG A 177 10.80 16.74 2.03
N LYS A 178 11.01 17.00 0.70
CA LYS A 178 11.99 16.27 -0.15
C LYS A 178 13.36 16.07 0.53
N ALA A 179 13.91 17.12 1.14
CA ALA A 179 15.24 17.05 1.72
C ALA A 179 15.33 16.05 2.89
N ASP A 180 14.30 15.99 3.73
CA ASP A 180 14.25 15.03 4.83
C ASP A 180 14.00 13.61 4.33
N ILE A 181 13.16 13.46 3.30
CA ILE A 181 12.89 12.15 2.67
C ILE A 181 14.14 11.57 2.04
N LEU A 182 14.91 12.37 1.29
CA LEU A 182 16.19 11.93 0.71
C LEU A 182 17.21 11.53 1.79
N LYS A 183 17.32 12.32 2.85
CA LYS A 183 18.16 11.99 4.01
C LYS A 183 17.74 10.69 4.69
N LEU A 184 16.42 10.48 4.82
CA LEU A 184 15.85 9.29 5.43
C LEU A 184 16.14 8.05 4.57
N ALA A 185 15.94 8.16 3.26
CA ALA A 185 16.21 7.10 2.29
C ALA A 185 17.71 6.75 2.22
N GLU A 186 18.60 7.74 2.37
CA GLU A 186 20.05 7.52 2.44
C GLU A 186 20.46 6.81 3.73
N LYS A 187 19.92 7.25 4.86
CA LYS A 187 20.18 6.63 6.18
C LYS A 187 19.67 5.20 6.26
N HIS A 188 18.49 4.95 5.72
CA HIS A 188 17.82 3.65 5.70
C HIS A 188 17.85 3.05 4.29
N ASN A 189 19.04 2.86 3.73
CA ASN A 189 19.22 2.33 2.38
C ASN A 189 18.86 0.85 2.23
N ASP A 190 18.50 0.20 3.31
CA ASP A 190 18.09 -1.20 3.43
C ASP A 190 16.57 -1.39 3.41
N VAL A 191 15.77 -0.31 3.37
CA VAL A 191 14.32 -0.35 3.25
C VAL A 191 13.83 0.21 1.92
N GLN A 192 12.62 -0.14 1.51
CA GLN A 192 11.94 0.44 0.36
C GLN A 192 10.96 1.50 0.83
N PHE A 193 11.00 2.66 0.17
CA PHE A 193 10.01 3.73 0.31
C PHE A 193 9.06 3.74 -0.88
N ALA A 194 7.77 3.96 -0.62
CA ALA A 194 6.75 4.21 -1.62
C ALA A 194 6.01 5.51 -1.26
N ILE A 195 6.02 6.50 -2.15
CA ILE A 195 5.54 7.86 -1.84
C ILE A 195 4.28 8.14 -2.62
N TYR A 196 3.16 8.36 -1.91
CA TYR A 196 1.95 8.93 -2.51
C TYR A 196 2.14 10.42 -2.69
N THR A 197 1.98 10.92 -3.90
CA THR A 197 2.24 12.32 -4.21
C THR A 197 1.25 12.88 -5.24
N ASN A 198 0.94 14.14 -5.11
CA ASN A 198 0.23 14.89 -6.15
C ASN A 198 1.12 15.22 -7.37
N SER A 199 2.38 14.80 -7.36
CA SER A 199 3.35 14.88 -8.47
C SER A 199 3.89 16.27 -8.80
N THR A 200 3.25 17.35 -8.33
CA THR A 200 3.57 18.72 -8.74
C THR A 200 4.99 19.18 -8.35
N LEU A 201 5.60 18.48 -7.40
CA LEU A 201 6.94 18.81 -6.88
C LEU A 201 8.05 17.87 -7.41
N ILE A 202 7.76 16.98 -8.36
CA ILE A 202 8.78 16.14 -9.00
C ILE A 202 9.54 16.98 -10.02
N ASP A 203 10.86 17.04 -9.88
CA ASP A 203 11.78 17.77 -10.75
C ASP A 203 13.04 16.96 -11.06
N GLU A 204 13.79 17.36 -12.08
CA GLU A 204 15.02 16.67 -12.49
C GLU A 204 16.07 16.50 -11.37
N PRO A 205 16.38 17.55 -10.56
CA PRO A 205 17.34 17.38 -9.47
C PRO A 205 16.91 16.30 -8.47
N PHE A 206 15.62 16.24 -8.17
CA PHE A 206 15.06 15.22 -7.28
C PHE A 206 15.13 13.82 -7.90
N CYS A 207 14.79 13.68 -9.20
CA CYS A 207 14.90 12.41 -9.92
C CYS A 207 16.36 11.86 -9.92
N LYS A 208 17.36 12.72 -10.09
CA LYS A 208 18.77 12.32 -10.02
C LYS A 208 19.15 11.73 -8.66
N GLU A 209 18.70 12.34 -7.56
CA GLU A 209 18.94 11.82 -6.21
C GLU A 209 18.16 10.52 -5.95
N VAL A 210 16.91 10.43 -6.41
CA VAL A 210 16.11 9.18 -6.31
C VAL A 210 16.81 8.03 -7.03
N VAL A 211 17.33 8.25 -8.24
CA VAL A 211 18.12 7.24 -8.97
C VAL A 211 19.39 6.87 -8.23
N ARG A 212 20.11 7.84 -7.66
CA ARG A 212 21.32 7.61 -6.85
C ARG A 212 21.04 6.70 -5.66
N LEU A 213 19.94 6.96 -4.95
CA LEU A 213 19.53 6.17 -3.77
C LEU A 213 18.94 4.81 -4.16
N GLY A 214 18.07 4.76 -5.16
CA GLY A 214 17.48 3.55 -5.73
C GLY A 214 16.36 2.91 -4.92
N ASN A 215 16.05 3.40 -3.72
CA ASN A 215 15.08 2.79 -2.79
C ASN A 215 13.78 3.60 -2.64
N ILE A 216 13.45 4.45 -3.59
CA ILE A 216 12.21 5.24 -3.60
C ILE A 216 11.41 4.91 -4.87
N ALA A 217 10.14 4.59 -4.70
CA ALA A 217 9.14 4.46 -5.75
C ALA A 217 7.96 5.41 -5.49
N PHE A 218 7.15 5.69 -6.52
CA PHE A 218 6.06 6.65 -6.41
C PHE A 218 4.69 6.05 -6.75
N MET A 219 3.66 6.61 -6.08
CA MET A 219 2.24 6.41 -6.38
C MET A 219 1.67 7.76 -6.77
N LEU A 220 1.56 8.02 -8.08
CA LEU A 220 1.11 9.30 -8.61
C LEU A 220 -0.40 9.42 -8.56
N SER A 221 -0.89 10.48 -7.95
CA SER A 221 -2.31 10.74 -7.83
C SER A 221 -2.91 11.20 -9.15
N ILE A 222 -3.86 10.44 -9.72
CA ILE A 222 -4.54 10.76 -10.98
C ILE A 222 -5.98 10.24 -10.97
N GLU A 223 -6.93 11.00 -11.57
CA GLU A 223 -8.37 10.74 -11.48
C GLU A 223 -9.05 10.57 -12.86
N GLY A 224 -8.35 10.01 -13.84
CA GLY A 224 -8.90 9.71 -15.16
C GLY A 224 -8.52 10.72 -16.23
N THR A 225 -9.51 11.32 -16.91
CA THR A 225 -9.31 12.31 -17.98
C THR A 225 -8.89 13.68 -17.42
N PRO A 226 -8.39 14.61 -18.26
CA PRO A 226 -8.11 15.98 -17.80
C PRO A 226 -9.27 16.60 -17.04
N SER A 227 -10.49 16.48 -17.58
CA SER A 227 -11.67 17.07 -16.95
C SER A 227 -12.06 16.42 -15.63
N THR A 228 -12.02 15.10 -15.51
CA THR A 228 -12.35 14.40 -14.25
C THR A 228 -11.25 14.57 -13.21
N ASN A 229 -10.02 14.65 -13.64
CA ASN A 229 -8.88 14.89 -12.78
C ASN A 229 -8.90 16.29 -12.17
N ASP A 230 -9.00 17.31 -13.03
CA ASP A 230 -8.91 18.70 -12.60
C ASP A 230 -10.17 19.15 -11.85
N ALA A 231 -11.32 18.56 -12.13
CA ALA A 231 -12.54 18.79 -11.35
C ALA A 231 -12.39 18.42 -9.87
N ARG A 232 -11.56 17.43 -9.52
CA ARG A 232 -11.31 17.01 -8.14
C ARG A 232 -10.06 17.67 -7.55
N ARG A 233 -9.00 17.82 -8.34
CA ARG A 233 -7.67 18.20 -7.86
C ARG A 233 -7.31 19.65 -8.12
N GLY A 234 -8.01 20.32 -9.02
CA GLY A 234 -7.76 21.70 -9.44
C GLY A 234 -7.13 21.79 -10.82
N ASP A 235 -7.35 22.93 -11.47
CA ASP A 235 -6.93 23.19 -12.85
C ASP A 235 -5.42 23.02 -13.05
N GLY A 236 -5.05 22.32 -14.13
CA GLY A 236 -3.67 22.08 -14.53
C GLY A 236 -2.96 20.94 -13.78
N HIS A 237 -3.62 20.29 -12.83
CA HIS A 237 -3.02 19.15 -12.14
C HIS A 237 -2.78 17.96 -13.08
N TYR A 238 -3.67 17.71 -14.04
CA TYR A 238 -3.48 16.63 -15.01
C TYR A 238 -2.16 16.79 -15.79
N ASP A 239 -1.88 17.99 -16.28
CA ASP A 239 -0.65 18.26 -17.03
C ASP A 239 0.61 18.09 -16.15
N ALA A 240 0.52 18.50 -14.88
CA ALA A 240 1.61 18.31 -13.92
C ALA A 240 1.91 16.82 -13.68
N VAL A 241 0.88 15.97 -13.55
CA VAL A 241 1.06 14.52 -13.41
C VAL A 241 1.64 13.90 -14.68
N MET A 242 1.17 14.31 -15.86
CA MET A 242 1.72 13.83 -17.14
C MET A 242 3.20 14.17 -17.29
N HIS A 243 3.60 15.39 -16.93
CA HIS A 243 4.99 15.80 -16.92
C HIS A 243 5.84 14.98 -15.92
N ALA A 244 5.32 14.75 -14.70
CA ALA A 244 6.01 13.93 -13.71
C ALA A 244 6.21 12.48 -14.19
N MET A 245 5.20 11.88 -14.85
CA MET A 245 5.32 10.55 -15.45
C MET A 245 6.42 10.50 -16.51
N ASP A 246 6.51 11.52 -17.37
CA ASP A 246 7.55 11.61 -18.40
C ASP A 246 8.93 11.70 -17.78
N LEU A 247 9.13 12.52 -16.73
CA LEU A 247 10.40 12.62 -16.01
C LEU A 247 10.77 11.29 -15.34
N LEU A 248 9.85 10.68 -14.60
CA LEU A 248 10.12 9.42 -13.90
C LEU A 248 10.48 8.30 -14.89
N LYS A 249 9.79 8.24 -16.04
CA LYS A 249 10.10 7.30 -17.11
C LYS A 249 11.48 7.56 -17.72
N GLU A 250 11.82 8.82 -17.99
CA GLU A 250 13.13 9.22 -18.55
C GLU A 250 14.28 8.79 -17.63
N TYR A 251 14.11 8.98 -16.32
CA TYR A 251 15.11 8.60 -15.32
C TYR A 251 15.06 7.10 -14.93
N GLY A 252 14.11 6.34 -15.44
CA GLY A 252 13.95 4.93 -15.13
C GLY A 252 13.57 4.66 -13.66
N ILE A 253 12.79 5.55 -13.06
CA ILE A 253 12.31 5.42 -11.69
C ILE A 253 10.99 4.64 -11.67
N LEU A 254 10.86 3.68 -10.76
CA LEU A 254 9.63 2.90 -10.61
C LEU A 254 8.48 3.75 -10.06
N PHE A 255 7.34 3.71 -10.73
CA PHE A 255 6.12 4.35 -10.26
C PHE A 255 4.87 3.60 -10.69
N GLY A 256 3.83 3.78 -9.92
CA GLY A 256 2.45 3.42 -10.23
C GLY A 256 1.53 4.60 -10.01
N THR A 257 0.22 4.34 -9.96
CA THR A 257 -0.79 5.37 -9.76
C THR A 257 -1.61 5.14 -8.49
N SER A 258 -2.09 6.23 -7.91
CA SER A 258 -3.08 6.25 -6.84
C SER A 258 -4.35 6.91 -7.37
N ILE A 259 -5.43 6.16 -7.43
CA ILE A 259 -6.67 6.54 -8.09
C ILE A 259 -7.81 6.44 -7.07
N CYS A 260 -8.38 7.58 -6.71
CA CYS A 260 -9.61 7.58 -5.93
C CYS A 260 -10.81 7.52 -6.88
N TYR A 261 -11.46 6.35 -6.97
CA TYR A 261 -12.67 6.25 -7.78
C TYR A 261 -13.90 6.69 -6.98
N THR A 262 -14.77 7.43 -7.69
CA THR A 262 -15.98 8.05 -7.16
C THR A 262 -17.17 7.70 -8.05
N SER A 263 -18.37 8.07 -7.61
CA SER A 263 -19.57 7.97 -8.45
C SER A 263 -19.46 8.77 -9.77
N ALA A 264 -18.61 9.80 -9.81
CA ALA A 264 -18.49 10.73 -10.93
C ALA A 264 -17.38 10.36 -11.93
N ASN A 265 -16.32 9.66 -11.53
CA ASN A 265 -15.16 9.40 -12.41
C ASN A 265 -14.95 7.92 -12.76
N LEU A 266 -15.80 7.01 -12.25
CA LEU A 266 -15.62 5.57 -12.39
C LEU A 266 -15.34 5.11 -13.82
N GLU A 267 -16.13 5.58 -14.79
CA GLU A 267 -15.96 5.21 -16.20
C GLU A 267 -14.63 5.70 -16.77
N ALA A 268 -14.22 6.92 -16.41
CA ALA A 268 -12.96 7.50 -16.88
C ALA A 268 -11.76 6.70 -16.38
N VAL A 269 -11.71 6.40 -15.07
CA VAL A 269 -10.56 5.71 -14.42
C VAL A 269 -10.50 4.21 -14.70
N THR A 270 -11.54 3.62 -15.27
CA THR A 270 -11.61 2.20 -15.61
C THR A 270 -11.58 1.92 -17.11
N SER A 271 -11.56 2.95 -17.96
CA SER A 271 -11.54 2.79 -19.41
C SER A 271 -10.24 2.14 -19.91
N ASP A 272 -10.35 1.35 -21.00
CA ASP A 272 -9.16 0.77 -21.66
C ASP A 272 -8.20 1.87 -22.14
N HIS A 273 -8.74 2.97 -22.63
CA HIS A 273 -7.95 4.12 -23.09
C HIS A 273 -7.08 4.68 -21.96
N PHE A 274 -7.65 4.92 -20.78
CA PHE A 274 -6.91 5.43 -19.63
C PHE A 274 -5.83 4.46 -19.18
N MET A 275 -6.15 3.16 -19.08
CA MET A 275 -5.18 2.13 -18.69
C MET A 275 -4.01 2.04 -19.67
N ARG A 276 -4.30 2.05 -20.99
CA ARG A 276 -3.24 2.01 -22.02
C ARG A 276 -2.37 3.26 -21.98
N MET A 277 -2.97 4.43 -21.79
CA MET A 277 -2.23 5.67 -21.60
C MET A 277 -1.27 5.59 -20.39
N LEU A 278 -1.73 5.04 -19.24
CA LEU A 278 -0.88 4.84 -18.08
C LEU A 278 0.32 3.92 -18.40
N CYS A 279 0.07 2.80 -19.10
CA CYS A 279 1.15 1.91 -19.54
C CYS A 279 2.14 2.61 -20.49
N GLU A 280 1.63 3.38 -21.45
CA GLU A 280 2.46 4.17 -22.39
C GLU A 280 3.34 5.19 -21.65
N LYS A 281 2.81 5.80 -20.59
CA LYS A 281 3.55 6.73 -19.72
C LYS A 281 4.53 6.03 -18.78
N GLY A 282 4.48 4.70 -18.64
CA GLY A 282 5.41 3.92 -17.82
C GLY A 282 4.86 3.51 -16.45
N ALA A 283 3.59 3.77 -16.16
CA ALA A 283 2.93 3.23 -14.97
C ALA A 283 2.45 1.81 -15.24
N HIS A 284 2.90 0.84 -14.44
CA HIS A 284 2.59 -0.58 -14.66
C HIS A 284 1.64 -1.17 -13.61
N PHE A 285 1.36 -0.43 -12.56
CA PHE A 285 0.44 -0.82 -11.49
C PHE A 285 -0.28 0.40 -10.93
N GLY A 286 -1.43 0.17 -10.29
CA GLY A 286 -2.17 1.25 -9.64
C GLY A 286 -3.02 0.76 -8.50
N PHE A 287 -3.08 1.58 -7.45
CA PHE A 287 -4.00 1.42 -6.35
C PHE A 287 -5.28 2.17 -6.65
N TYR A 288 -6.40 1.46 -6.63
CA TYR A 288 -7.74 2.02 -6.66
C TYR A 288 -8.28 2.10 -5.24
N PHE A 289 -8.67 3.30 -4.85
CA PHE A 289 -9.31 3.56 -3.56
C PHE A 289 -10.76 3.99 -3.78
N HIS A 290 -11.68 3.27 -3.16
CA HIS A 290 -13.05 3.75 -3.02
C HIS A 290 -13.06 5.07 -2.28
N TYR A 291 -13.84 6.06 -2.75
CA TYR A 291 -14.01 7.30 -2.00
C TYR A 291 -14.57 7.02 -0.60
N MET A 292 -13.88 7.47 0.42
CA MET A 292 -14.21 7.27 1.84
C MET A 292 -14.75 8.58 2.42
N PRO A 293 -15.94 8.57 3.05
CA PRO A 293 -16.59 9.79 3.54
C PRO A 293 -16.04 10.20 4.92
N VAL A 294 -14.73 10.44 5.00
CA VAL A 294 -14.02 10.81 6.23
C VAL A 294 -14.10 12.31 6.44
N GLY A 295 -14.34 12.73 7.67
CA GLY A 295 -14.43 14.13 8.09
C GLY A 295 -15.86 14.71 7.96
N ASN A 296 -16.08 15.82 8.69
CA ASN A 296 -17.37 16.53 8.68
C ASN A 296 -17.71 17.13 7.32
N ASP A 297 -16.69 17.52 6.54
CA ASP A 297 -16.84 18.13 5.21
C ASP A 297 -16.78 17.09 4.08
N ALA A 298 -16.91 15.80 4.41
CA ALA A 298 -16.97 14.75 3.42
C ALA A 298 -18.17 14.95 2.45
N ALA A 299 -17.98 14.50 1.21
CA ALA A 299 -19.00 14.51 0.15
C ALA A 299 -19.58 13.11 -0.10
N PRO A 300 -20.55 12.62 0.69
CA PRO A 300 -21.06 11.24 0.57
C PRO A 300 -21.63 10.91 -0.82
N GLU A 301 -22.07 11.89 -1.58
CA GLU A 301 -22.52 11.76 -2.97
C GLU A 301 -21.42 11.29 -3.93
N LEU A 302 -20.16 11.43 -3.55
CA LEU A 302 -19.03 10.90 -4.30
C LEU A 302 -18.80 9.39 -4.07
N MET A 303 -19.46 8.78 -3.09
CA MET A 303 -19.38 7.33 -2.91
C MET A 303 -19.99 6.60 -4.12
N PRO A 304 -19.30 5.61 -4.70
CA PRO A 304 -19.89 4.76 -5.72
C PRO A 304 -21.13 4.04 -5.21
N SER A 305 -22.18 3.94 -6.02
CA SER A 305 -23.34 3.11 -5.70
C SER A 305 -22.94 1.63 -5.65
N PRO A 306 -23.77 0.75 -5.04
CA PRO A 306 -23.52 -0.70 -5.04
C PRO A 306 -23.31 -1.28 -6.43
N ALA A 307 -24.06 -0.82 -7.44
CA ALA A 307 -23.92 -1.25 -8.83
C ALA A 307 -22.57 -0.80 -9.42
N GLN A 308 -22.13 0.42 -9.14
CA GLN A 308 -20.83 0.92 -9.56
C GLN A 308 -19.68 0.18 -8.86
N ARG A 309 -19.83 -0.16 -7.58
CA ARG A 309 -18.84 -0.96 -6.84
C ARG A 309 -18.76 -2.39 -7.40
N LYS A 310 -19.89 -3.01 -7.72
CA LYS A 310 -19.90 -4.31 -8.40
C LYS A 310 -19.18 -4.24 -9.75
N TYR A 311 -19.49 -3.20 -10.56
CA TYR A 311 -18.79 -2.97 -11.81
C TYR A 311 -17.26 -2.87 -11.61
N MET A 312 -16.82 -2.16 -10.58
CA MET A 312 -15.38 -2.05 -10.26
C MET A 312 -14.75 -3.41 -9.95
N ILE A 313 -15.41 -4.24 -9.15
CA ILE A 313 -14.95 -5.61 -8.85
C ILE A 313 -14.81 -6.43 -10.13
N ASP A 314 -15.85 -6.44 -10.97
CA ASP A 314 -15.86 -7.20 -12.23
C ASP A 314 -14.77 -6.70 -13.18
N ARG A 315 -14.58 -5.37 -13.23
CA ARG A 315 -13.57 -4.73 -14.08
C ARG A 315 -12.15 -5.08 -13.65
N ILE A 316 -11.85 -5.01 -12.36
CA ILE A 316 -10.53 -5.36 -11.80
C ILE A 316 -10.24 -6.86 -12.05
N ARG A 317 -11.22 -7.74 -11.82
CA ARG A 317 -11.09 -9.17 -12.11
C ARG A 317 -10.81 -9.42 -13.61
N TYR A 318 -11.54 -8.73 -14.50
CA TYR A 318 -11.30 -8.79 -15.95
C TYR A 318 -9.87 -8.34 -16.30
N LEU A 319 -9.44 -7.17 -15.80
CA LEU A 319 -8.11 -6.64 -16.06
C LEU A 319 -6.99 -7.56 -15.57
N ARG A 320 -7.20 -8.30 -14.50
CA ARG A 320 -6.24 -9.30 -13.99
C ARG A 320 -6.29 -10.62 -14.74
N SER A 321 -7.40 -10.96 -15.41
CA SER A 321 -7.56 -12.22 -16.12
C SER A 321 -6.80 -12.24 -17.44
N GLU A 322 -6.58 -13.44 -18.02
CA GLU A 322 -5.98 -13.62 -19.34
C GLU A 322 -6.86 -13.12 -20.51
N LYS A 323 -8.10 -12.68 -20.23
CA LYS A 323 -9.00 -12.08 -21.23
C LYS A 323 -8.61 -10.64 -21.59
N SER A 324 -7.88 -9.96 -20.71
CA SER A 324 -7.37 -8.61 -20.95
C SER A 324 -5.93 -8.69 -21.48
N ASP A 325 -5.64 -7.91 -22.51
CA ASP A 325 -4.30 -7.77 -23.10
C ASP A 325 -3.52 -6.57 -22.51
N ILE A 326 -4.13 -5.80 -21.58
CA ILE A 326 -3.54 -4.60 -21.00
C ILE A 326 -2.53 -5.01 -19.91
N PRO A 327 -1.22 -4.70 -20.09
CA PRO A 327 -0.17 -5.07 -19.15
C PRO A 327 -0.11 -4.09 -17.97
N PHE A 328 -1.21 -4.01 -17.21
CA PHE A 328 -1.36 -3.17 -16.03
C PHE A 328 -1.84 -4.01 -14.85
N TYR A 329 -1.26 -3.83 -13.67
CA TYR A 329 -1.67 -4.54 -12.46
C TYR A 329 -2.49 -3.62 -11.54
N PRO A 330 -3.83 -3.65 -11.62
CA PRO A 330 -4.69 -2.88 -10.74
C PRO A 330 -4.85 -3.59 -9.39
N MET A 331 -4.81 -2.83 -8.30
CA MET A 331 -5.12 -3.26 -6.93
C MET A 331 -6.31 -2.46 -6.43
N ASP A 332 -7.32 -3.11 -5.88
CA ASP A 332 -8.51 -2.45 -5.34
C ASP A 332 -8.51 -2.56 -3.82
N PHE A 333 -8.16 -1.48 -3.16
CA PHE A 333 -7.92 -1.48 -1.71
C PHE A 333 -9.12 -1.97 -0.90
N GLN A 334 -10.35 -1.60 -1.27
CA GLN A 334 -11.56 -2.00 -0.57
C GLN A 334 -12.09 -3.38 -0.98
N ASN A 335 -11.94 -3.75 -2.25
CA ASN A 335 -12.59 -4.95 -2.79
C ASN A 335 -11.65 -6.17 -2.88
N ASP A 336 -10.35 -5.99 -2.69
CA ASP A 336 -9.37 -7.10 -2.65
C ASP A 336 -9.39 -7.88 -1.32
N GLY A 337 -10.32 -7.59 -0.43
CA GLY A 337 -10.49 -8.31 0.84
C GLY A 337 -10.60 -9.82 0.69
N GLU A 338 -11.18 -10.30 -0.43
CA GLU A 338 -11.23 -11.73 -0.77
C GLU A 338 -9.85 -12.37 -0.93
N PHE A 339 -8.85 -11.62 -1.44
CA PHE A 339 -7.49 -12.10 -1.68
C PHE A 339 -6.58 -11.97 -0.47
N VAL A 340 -6.90 -11.06 0.46
CA VAL A 340 -6.06 -10.75 1.62
C VAL A 340 -6.70 -11.14 2.97
N GLY A 341 -7.83 -11.83 2.94
CA GLY A 341 -8.52 -12.33 4.14
C GLY A 341 -9.22 -11.26 4.96
N GLY A 342 -9.86 -10.28 4.29
CA GLY A 342 -10.60 -9.20 4.94
C GLY A 342 -9.77 -7.95 5.23
N CYS A 343 -10.15 -7.17 6.23
CA CYS A 343 -9.50 -5.92 6.59
C CYS A 343 -8.03 -6.10 6.96
N ILE A 344 -7.14 -5.31 6.34
CA ILE A 344 -5.68 -5.34 6.55
C ILE A 344 -5.15 -4.32 7.56
N ALA A 345 -6.01 -3.46 8.08
CA ALA A 345 -5.68 -2.37 8.99
C ALA A 345 -5.36 -2.85 10.43
N GLY A 346 -5.14 -1.92 11.34
CA GLY A 346 -4.86 -2.22 12.75
C GLY A 346 -3.58 -3.02 12.96
N GLY A 347 -2.56 -2.78 12.14
CA GLY A 347 -1.28 -3.48 12.19
C GLY A 347 -1.31 -4.90 11.63
N ARG A 348 -2.44 -5.39 11.06
CA ARG A 348 -2.48 -6.73 10.47
C ARG A 348 -1.54 -6.83 9.25
N ASN A 349 -1.63 -5.91 8.31
CA ASN A 349 -0.66 -5.75 7.23
C ASN A 349 -0.10 -4.32 7.21
N TYR A 350 -0.89 -3.34 7.66
CA TYR A 350 -0.45 -1.96 7.79
C TYR A 350 -1.17 -1.23 8.92
N PHE A 351 -0.63 -0.08 9.29
CA PHE A 351 -1.29 0.97 10.06
C PHE A 351 -0.71 2.33 9.67
N HIS A 352 -1.33 3.40 10.15
CA HIS A 352 -0.99 4.77 9.82
C HIS A 352 -0.46 5.54 11.03
N ILE A 353 0.50 6.44 10.82
CA ILE A 353 0.94 7.44 11.78
C ILE A 353 0.78 8.81 11.12
N ASN A 354 -0.11 9.64 11.65
CA ASN A 354 -0.35 10.96 11.10
C ASN A 354 0.77 11.94 11.42
N SER A 355 0.71 13.15 10.85
CA SER A 355 1.74 14.19 11.02
C SER A 355 1.85 14.79 12.43
N ALA A 356 0.89 14.54 13.32
CA ALA A 356 0.93 14.86 14.74
C ALA A 356 1.52 13.75 15.59
N GLY A 357 1.82 12.60 14.97
CA GLY A 357 2.38 11.43 15.64
C GLY A 357 1.35 10.43 16.15
N ASP A 358 0.04 10.68 16.00
CA ASP A 358 -0.98 9.73 16.42
C ASP A 358 -0.98 8.50 15.54
N ALA A 359 -1.04 7.33 16.19
CA ALA A 359 -1.08 6.05 15.52
C ALA A 359 -2.54 5.61 15.31
N GLU A 360 -2.93 5.48 14.09
CA GLU A 360 -4.28 5.17 13.63
C GLU A 360 -4.33 3.77 13.00
N PRO A 361 -5.40 2.98 13.22
CA PRO A 361 -5.51 1.66 12.62
C PRO A 361 -5.46 1.68 11.09
N CYS A 362 -5.99 2.73 10.48
CA CYS A 362 -6.13 2.90 9.03
C CYS A 362 -6.05 4.39 8.70
N VAL A 363 -5.53 4.72 7.54
CA VAL A 363 -5.49 6.08 6.99
C VAL A 363 -6.86 6.76 6.88
N PHE A 364 -7.94 5.99 6.91
CA PHE A 364 -9.33 6.47 6.89
C PHE A 364 -10.02 6.39 8.26
N ILE A 365 -9.32 6.01 9.32
CA ILE A 365 -9.86 5.86 10.67
C ILE A 365 -9.10 6.80 11.59
N HIS A 366 -9.61 8.00 11.74
CA HIS A 366 -9.01 9.10 12.48
C HIS A 366 -9.30 9.01 13.99
N TYR A 367 -8.96 7.86 14.59
CA TYR A 367 -9.06 7.60 16.04
C TYR A 367 -7.80 6.91 16.55
N SER A 368 -7.33 7.33 17.72
CA SER A 368 -6.09 6.83 18.32
C SER A 368 -6.15 6.72 19.84
N ASN A 369 -5.34 5.79 20.39
CA ASN A 369 -4.99 5.71 21.81
C ASN A 369 -3.50 5.93 22.07
N ALA A 370 -2.67 6.06 21.03
CA ALA A 370 -1.22 6.07 21.18
C ALA A 370 -0.55 7.02 20.20
N ASN A 371 0.55 7.61 20.62
CA ASN A 371 1.30 8.57 19.81
C ASN A 371 2.78 8.15 19.77
N ILE A 372 3.43 8.31 18.61
CA ILE A 372 4.83 7.90 18.38
C ILE A 372 5.82 8.70 19.25
N HIS A 373 5.46 9.91 19.69
CA HIS A 373 6.32 10.70 20.56
C HIS A 373 6.54 10.03 21.92
N ASP A 374 5.50 9.42 22.47
CA ASP A 374 5.50 8.85 23.83
C ASP A 374 5.58 7.32 23.83
N SER A 375 5.29 6.66 22.72
CA SER A 375 5.21 5.19 22.62
C SER A 375 6.18 4.63 21.60
N SER A 376 6.62 3.40 21.81
CA SER A 376 7.30 2.59 20.78
C SER A 376 6.28 1.99 19.80
N ILE A 377 6.73 1.55 18.63
CA ILE A 377 5.88 0.83 17.67
C ILE A 377 5.21 -0.39 18.30
N LEU A 378 5.93 -1.14 19.14
CA LEU A 378 5.36 -2.31 19.80
C LEU A 378 4.29 -1.94 20.82
N GLU A 379 4.47 -0.86 21.61
CA GLU A 379 3.44 -0.33 22.53
C GLU A 379 2.22 0.18 21.77
N ILE A 380 2.40 0.84 20.62
CA ILE A 380 1.31 1.24 19.72
C ILE A 380 0.48 0.02 19.30
N LEU A 381 1.14 -1.07 18.86
CA LEU A 381 0.46 -2.29 18.43
C LEU A 381 -0.26 -3.03 19.58
N HIS A 382 0.07 -2.74 20.84
CA HIS A 382 -0.63 -3.21 22.03
C HIS A 382 -1.65 -2.20 22.58
N SER A 383 -1.81 -1.04 21.98
CA SER A 383 -2.81 -0.06 22.43
C SER A 383 -4.25 -0.62 22.33
N PRO A 384 -5.18 -0.13 23.14
CA PRO A 384 -6.52 -0.71 23.21
C PRO A 384 -7.22 -0.83 21.86
N LEU A 385 -7.18 0.21 21.02
CA LEU A 385 -7.83 0.20 19.70
C LEU A 385 -7.16 -0.81 18.75
N PHE A 386 -5.82 -0.89 18.74
CA PHE A 386 -5.10 -1.87 17.91
C PHE A 386 -5.38 -3.31 18.37
N MET A 387 -5.49 -3.55 19.67
CA MET A 387 -5.87 -4.87 20.19
C MET A 387 -7.33 -5.20 19.92
N ALA A 388 -8.24 -4.22 19.86
CA ALA A 388 -9.62 -4.44 19.41
C ALA A 388 -9.64 -4.90 17.92
N TYR A 389 -8.82 -4.30 17.06
CA TYR A 389 -8.63 -4.78 15.68
C TYR A 389 -8.05 -6.19 15.65
N HIS A 390 -6.98 -6.46 16.39
CA HIS A 390 -6.35 -7.78 16.46
C HIS A 390 -7.34 -8.87 16.87
N ASN A 391 -8.18 -8.61 17.88
CA ASN A 391 -9.14 -9.57 18.39
C ASN A 391 -10.37 -9.73 17.49
N GLY A 392 -10.80 -8.64 16.81
CA GLY A 392 -12.02 -8.61 16.01
C GLY A 392 -11.85 -9.08 14.56
N GLN A 393 -10.65 -9.05 14.01
CA GLN A 393 -10.40 -9.44 12.61
C GLN A 393 -10.48 -10.96 12.40
N PRO A 394 -11.08 -11.42 11.27
CA PRO A 394 -11.77 -10.63 10.26
C PRO A 394 -13.13 -10.14 10.76
N PHE A 395 -13.45 -8.86 10.52
CA PHE A 395 -14.68 -8.23 11.02
C PHE A 395 -15.97 -8.79 10.38
N ASN A 396 -15.85 -9.44 9.23
CA ASN A 396 -16.96 -10.06 8.52
C ASN A 396 -16.48 -11.33 7.80
N LYS A 397 -17.31 -12.37 7.79
CA LYS A 397 -17.04 -13.62 7.05
C LYS A 397 -17.07 -13.40 5.53
N ASN A 398 -17.87 -12.44 5.07
CA ASN A 398 -17.85 -11.98 3.70
C ASN A 398 -16.75 -10.93 3.54
N HIS A 399 -15.62 -11.30 2.93
CA HIS A 399 -14.47 -10.44 2.78
C HIS A 399 -14.64 -9.32 1.73
N LEU A 400 -15.79 -9.25 1.05
CA LEU A 400 -16.21 -8.08 0.29
C LEU A 400 -16.89 -7.01 1.18
N ARG A 401 -16.99 -7.27 2.48
CA ARG A 401 -17.46 -6.36 3.51
C ARG A 401 -16.42 -6.24 4.65
N PRO A 402 -15.15 -5.95 4.33
CA PRO A 402 -14.05 -6.07 5.29
C PRO A 402 -13.96 -4.91 6.28
N CYS A 403 -14.41 -3.71 5.92
CA CYS A 403 -14.12 -2.49 6.66
C CYS A 403 -15.05 -2.30 7.87
N PRO A 404 -14.51 -2.03 9.07
CA PRO A 404 -15.32 -1.75 10.23
C PRO A 404 -16.03 -0.39 10.18
N MET A 405 -15.59 0.53 9.30
CA MET A 405 -16.23 1.83 9.09
C MET A 405 -17.30 1.76 7.99
N LEU A 406 -16.89 1.35 6.79
CA LEU A 406 -17.73 1.49 5.59
C LEU A 406 -18.83 0.43 5.51
N GLU A 407 -18.54 -0.83 5.91
CA GLU A 407 -19.46 -1.95 5.78
C GLU A 407 -19.99 -2.51 7.10
N ASN A 408 -19.33 -2.20 8.23
CA ASN A 408 -19.71 -2.69 9.55
C ASN A 408 -19.60 -1.55 10.60
N PRO A 409 -20.29 -0.40 10.39
CA PRO A 409 -20.07 0.80 11.18
C PRO A 409 -20.30 0.63 12.68
N GLU A 410 -21.22 -0.24 13.09
CA GLU A 410 -21.47 -0.51 14.51
C GLU A 410 -20.26 -1.14 15.21
N LEU A 411 -19.40 -1.89 14.48
CA LEU A 411 -18.17 -2.42 15.05
C LEU A 411 -17.13 -1.31 15.33
N LEU A 412 -16.99 -0.35 14.42
CA LEU A 412 -16.08 0.79 14.67
C LEU A 412 -16.57 1.61 15.85
N ARG A 413 -17.90 1.92 15.90
CA ARG A 413 -18.52 2.64 17.00
C ARG A 413 -18.21 1.97 18.34
N GLN A 414 -18.47 0.66 18.41
CA GLN A 414 -18.20 -0.12 19.61
C GLN A 414 -16.73 -0.06 20.00
N MET A 415 -15.80 -0.36 19.07
CA MET A 415 -14.36 -0.35 19.34
C MET A 415 -13.87 1.00 19.86
N VAL A 416 -14.29 2.12 19.26
CA VAL A 416 -13.87 3.45 19.70
C VAL A 416 -14.40 3.79 21.08
N HIS A 417 -15.69 3.50 21.37
CA HIS A 417 -16.27 3.75 22.70
C HIS A 417 -15.65 2.87 23.78
N GLU A 418 -15.47 1.57 23.53
CA GLU A 418 -14.92 0.63 24.52
C GLU A 418 -13.44 0.91 24.83
N THR A 419 -12.68 1.37 23.84
CA THR A 419 -11.26 1.66 24.02
C THR A 419 -10.96 3.08 24.47
N GLY A 420 -11.95 3.98 24.40
CA GLY A 420 -11.76 5.40 24.71
C GLY A 420 -10.81 6.09 23.74
N ALA A 421 -10.72 5.61 22.49
CA ALA A 421 -9.88 6.25 21.48
C ALA A 421 -10.40 7.67 21.17
N HIS A 422 -9.47 8.64 21.12
CA HIS A 422 -9.80 10.01 20.79
C HIS A 422 -9.76 10.25 19.28
N ASN A 423 -10.54 11.22 18.82
CA ASN A 423 -10.50 11.68 17.44
C ASN A 423 -9.19 12.44 17.16
N THR A 424 -8.61 12.24 15.99
CA THR A 424 -7.32 12.82 15.56
C THR A 424 -7.46 13.92 14.52
N ASP A 425 -8.70 14.25 14.09
CA ASP A 425 -8.96 15.40 13.22
C ASP A 425 -8.69 16.71 13.96
N MET A 426 -8.01 17.63 13.29
CA MET A 426 -7.59 18.89 13.91
C MET A 426 -8.40 20.08 13.45
N GLN A 427 -9.03 20.01 12.28
CA GLN A 427 -9.84 21.10 11.72
C GLN A 427 -11.27 21.05 12.28
N SER A 428 -11.91 19.89 12.19
CA SER A 428 -13.30 19.69 12.56
C SER A 428 -13.48 18.26 13.10
N PRO A 429 -13.16 18.02 14.39
CA PRO A 429 -13.24 16.69 14.97
C PRO A 429 -14.61 16.03 14.77
N GLU A 430 -14.64 14.90 14.09
CA GLU A 430 -15.85 14.15 13.82
C GLU A 430 -16.05 13.07 14.89
N THR A 431 -17.25 13.02 15.53
CA THR A 431 -17.55 11.94 16.46
C THR A 431 -17.71 10.61 15.73
N VAL A 432 -17.33 9.51 16.37
CA VAL A 432 -17.51 8.17 15.80
C VAL A 432 -18.98 7.85 15.51
N ASP A 433 -19.89 8.38 16.30
CA ASP A 433 -21.33 8.20 16.09
C ASP A 433 -21.77 8.84 14.77
N HIS A 434 -21.37 10.09 14.52
CA HIS A 434 -21.68 10.78 13.26
C HIS A 434 -21.07 10.08 12.05
N LEU A 435 -19.80 9.68 12.11
CA LEU A 435 -19.14 8.94 11.04
C LEU A 435 -19.86 7.62 10.72
N CYS A 436 -20.23 6.86 11.76
CA CYS A 436 -20.91 5.58 11.60
C CYS A 436 -22.33 5.74 11.06
N ASP A 437 -23.07 6.75 11.52
CA ASP A 437 -24.41 7.06 10.99
C ASP A 437 -24.36 7.44 9.51
N LYS A 438 -23.35 8.18 9.10
CA LYS A 438 -23.07 8.55 7.69
C LYS A 438 -22.83 7.32 6.81
N CYS A 439 -22.17 6.28 7.32
CA CYS A 439 -21.86 5.05 6.59
C CYS A 439 -23.01 4.00 6.59
N LYS A 440 -23.96 4.08 7.52
CA LYS A 440 -24.96 3.04 7.76
C LYS A 440 -25.80 2.71 6.51
N ALA A 441 -26.38 3.71 5.88
CA ALA A 441 -27.23 3.50 4.70
C ALA A 441 -26.44 2.87 3.54
N TYR A 442 -25.16 3.24 3.38
CA TYR A 442 -24.28 2.63 2.40
C TYR A 442 -24.00 1.15 2.72
N ALA A 443 -23.67 0.82 3.97
CA ALA A 443 -23.43 -0.55 4.42
C ALA A 443 -24.63 -1.46 4.15
N GLU A 444 -25.84 -0.99 4.49
CA GLU A 444 -27.10 -1.69 4.27
C GLU A 444 -27.40 -1.91 2.78
N SER A 445 -27.13 -0.92 1.94
CA SER A 445 -27.35 -1.00 0.48
C SER A 445 -26.34 -1.92 -0.23
N TRP A 446 -25.09 -1.98 0.25
CA TRP A 446 -24.05 -2.82 -0.32
C TRP A 446 -24.21 -4.30 0.07
N GLN A 447 -24.71 -4.60 1.26
CA GLN A 447 -24.77 -5.94 1.82
C GLN A 447 -25.38 -6.99 0.87
N PRO A 448 -26.59 -6.82 0.28
CA PRO A 448 -27.20 -7.85 -0.55
C PRO A 448 -26.34 -8.20 -1.78
N MET A 449 -25.76 -7.20 -2.41
CA MET A 449 -24.90 -7.40 -3.58
C MET A 449 -23.57 -8.05 -3.22
N ALA A 450 -22.96 -7.64 -2.11
CA ALA A 450 -21.76 -8.27 -1.61
C ALA A 450 -21.98 -9.75 -1.27
N ASP A 451 -23.11 -10.09 -0.66
CA ASP A 451 -23.45 -11.47 -0.30
C ASP A 451 -23.74 -12.32 -1.53
N GLU A 452 -24.36 -11.77 -2.57
CA GLU A 452 -24.54 -12.41 -3.87
C GLU A 452 -23.19 -12.71 -4.52
N ILE A 453 -22.29 -11.72 -4.66
CA ILE A 453 -20.98 -11.90 -5.27
C ILE A 453 -20.17 -12.93 -4.47
N TRP A 454 -20.18 -12.83 -3.14
CA TRP A 454 -19.44 -13.73 -2.24
C TRP A 454 -19.89 -15.18 -2.36
N SER A 455 -21.19 -15.42 -2.54
CA SER A 455 -21.74 -16.77 -2.71
C SER A 455 -21.20 -17.52 -3.93
N HIS A 456 -20.72 -16.78 -4.95
CA HIS A 456 -20.13 -17.31 -6.18
C HIS A 456 -18.59 -17.22 -6.22
N THR A 457 -17.96 -16.76 -5.13
CA THR A 457 -16.51 -16.64 -5.03
C THR A 457 -15.90 -18.01 -4.71
N GLU A 458 -14.91 -18.43 -5.51
CA GLU A 458 -14.23 -19.72 -5.35
C GLU A 458 -13.13 -19.72 -4.30
N ILE A 459 -12.78 -18.56 -3.75
CA ILE A 459 -11.72 -18.43 -2.76
C ILE A 459 -12.20 -19.08 -1.46
N LYS A 460 -11.60 -20.23 -1.15
CA LYS A 460 -11.90 -20.96 0.08
C LYS A 460 -11.25 -20.25 1.27
N GLU A 461 -11.98 -20.20 2.39
CA GLU A 461 -11.51 -19.67 3.70
C GLU A 461 -10.13 -20.22 4.10
N SER A 462 -9.77 -21.42 3.64
CA SER A 462 -8.50 -22.11 3.95
C SER A 462 -7.23 -21.35 3.54
N ARG A 463 -7.28 -20.38 2.62
CA ARG A 463 -6.08 -19.58 2.25
C ARG A 463 -5.70 -18.55 3.32
N TYR A 464 -6.64 -18.18 4.17
CA TYR A 464 -6.48 -17.08 5.13
C TYR A 464 -6.89 -17.47 6.54
N GLU A 465 -7.05 -18.79 6.77
CA GLU A 465 -7.25 -19.30 8.11
C GLU A 465 -6.08 -18.84 8.98
N ASN A 466 -6.41 -17.93 9.85
CA ASN A 466 -5.70 -17.57 11.04
C ASN A 466 -4.18 -17.41 10.92
N TYR A 467 -3.75 -16.28 10.30
CA TYR A 467 -2.39 -15.83 10.60
C TYR A 467 -2.12 -15.75 12.13
N LYS A 468 -3.15 -15.74 12.98
CA LYS A 468 -3.07 -15.87 14.45
C LYS A 468 -2.62 -17.27 14.90
N ASP A 469 -2.94 -18.29 14.13
CA ASP A 469 -2.59 -19.69 14.41
C ASP A 469 -1.35 -20.17 13.64
N TRP A 470 -0.69 -19.25 12.91
CA TRP A 470 0.52 -19.60 12.19
C TRP A 470 1.60 -20.11 13.14
N LYS A 471 2.05 -21.33 12.92
CA LYS A 471 3.16 -21.95 13.63
C LYS A 471 4.35 -22.01 12.68
N PRO A 472 5.56 -21.62 13.11
CA PRO A 472 6.74 -21.83 12.29
C PRO A 472 6.84 -23.32 11.95
N ALA A 473 7.22 -23.63 10.69
CA ALA A 473 7.64 -24.99 10.34
C ALA A 473 8.83 -25.36 11.22
N VAL A 474 8.73 -26.47 11.95
CA VAL A 474 9.78 -26.97 12.86
C VAL A 474 10.92 -27.52 12.01
#